data_68ac6397fcf870a5206920d27037756d
#
_entry.id   68ac6397fcf870a5206920d27037756d
#
_cell.length_a   1.000
_cell.length_b   1.000
_cell.length_c   1.000
_cell.angle_alpha   90.00
_cell.angle_beta   90.00
_cell.angle_gamma   90.00
#
_symmetry.space_group_name_H-M   'P 1'
#
loop_
_entity.id
_entity.type
_entity.pdbx_description
1 polymer ?
#
loop_
_entity_poly.entity_id
_entity_poly.type
_entity_poly.pdbx_seq_one_letter_code
_entity_poly.pdbx_strand_id
1 'polypeptide(L)'
;MTKHGKAKRGIPPKSDFNAWYPAIVEISDLVDKRYPIKGMDVWKPYGWSTMRLIDSLTRKEMENSGHQEYNFPLLVPEDLLEKENHLVSRLKAAREQGVDPSELRMDEEDSGFKKEVYWVTKGGENELDVPMFLRPTSETPMYTMFSLWVRSHADLPLKTFQIVNTFRYETKQTRSFIRVREIHFFEAHTVHKDEEGATRQIEEDAVIVQKLMKSLCLPVLVSKRPVWDTFPGAWYTTAVDAVMPNGRTLQIATYHHYRDQWAQAFDLNYEDVNGKIQNCHQTTFGMSERLLGAVVGMHGDCLLYTSPSPRDRQKSRMPSSA
;
A
#
# COMPACT_ATOMS: atom_id res chain seq x y z
N MET A 1 -29.32 -21.74 -24.83
CA MET A 1 -28.95 -22.36 -23.54
C MET A 1 -27.75 -23.26 -23.75
N THR A 2 -26.55 -22.75 -23.65
CA THR A 2 -25.30 -23.53 -23.80
C THR A 2 -24.77 -23.82 -22.40
N LYS A 3 -24.90 -25.08 -21.98
CA LYS A 3 -24.31 -25.61 -20.75
C LYS A 3 -22.77 -25.56 -20.90
N HIS A 4 -22.13 -24.59 -20.33
CA HIS A 4 -20.68 -24.64 -20.16
C HIS A 4 -20.37 -25.64 -19.05
N GLY A 5 -20.09 -26.88 -19.47
CA GLY A 5 -19.55 -27.90 -18.58
C GLY A 5 -18.22 -27.39 -18.02
N LYS A 6 -18.15 -27.22 -16.70
CA LYS A 6 -16.89 -27.01 -15.98
C LYS A 6 -16.03 -28.25 -16.21
N ALA A 7 -15.09 -28.20 -17.15
CA ALA A 7 -14.03 -29.18 -17.18
C ALA A 7 -13.33 -29.10 -15.80
N LYS A 8 -13.26 -30.24 -15.09
CA LYS A 8 -12.41 -30.38 -13.89
C LYS A 8 -10.96 -30.28 -14.36
N ARG A 9 -10.45 -29.08 -14.53
CA ARG A 9 -9.01 -28.85 -14.69
C ARG A 9 -8.39 -29.25 -13.36
N GLY A 10 -7.51 -30.23 -13.35
CA GLY A 10 -6.70 -30.57 -12.18
C GLY A 10 -5.93 -29.31 -11.76
N ILE A 11 -5.74 -29.11 -10.45
CA ILE A 11 -4.91 -28.01 -9.93
C ILE A 11 -3.47 -28.28 -10.35
N PRO A 12 -2.77 -27.36 -11.03
CA PRO A 12 -1.35 -27.51 -11.33
C PRO A 12 -0.55 -27.77 -10.04
N PRO A 13 0.58 -28.49 -10.11
CA PRO A 13 1.42 -28.68 -8.94
C PRO A 13 2.03 -27.34 -8.48
N LYS A 14 2.23 -27.15 -7.17
CA LYS A 14 2.78 -25.92 -6.60
C LYS A 14 4.22 -25.65 -7.09
N SER A 15 4.93 -26.67 -7.55
CA SER A 15 6.24 -26.53 -8.22
C SER A 15 6.17 -25.68 -9.51
N ASP A 16 5.02 -25.71 -10.22
CA ASP A 16 4.71 -24.71 -11.25
C ASP A 16 3.89 -23.57 -10.63
N PHE A 17 4.56 -22.73 -9.85
CA PHE A 17 3.92 -21.66 -9.10
C PHE A 17 3.16 -20.66 -9.99
N ASN A 18 3.62 -20.43 -11.20
CA ASN A 18 2.98 -19.48 -12.12
C ASN A 18 1.62 -19.97 -12.62
N ALA A 19 1.46 -21.26 -12.81
CA ALA A 19 0.18 -21.89 -13.16
C ALA A 19 -0.67 -22.18 -11.91
N TRP A 20 -0.04 -22.61 -10.81
CA TRP A 20 -0.70 -22.96 -9.57
C TRP A 20 -1.39 -21.78 -8.90
N TYR A 21 -0.69 -20.64 -8.72
CA TYR A 21 -1.20 -19.52 -7.95
C TYR A 21 -2.53 -18.95 -8.51
N PRO A 22 -2.65 -18.63 -9.81
CA PRO A 22 -3.93 -18.18 -10.36
C PRO A 22 -5.05 -19.23 -10.24
N ALA A 23 -4.72 -20.52 -10.41
CA ALA A 23 -5.68 -21.61 -10.32
C ALA A 23 -6.20 -21.77 -8.89
N ILE A 24 -5.33 -21.73 -7.88
CA ILE A 24 -5.74 -21.90 -6.49
C ILE A 24 -6.59 -20.72 -5.99
N VAL A 25 -6.25 -19.49 -6.35
CA VAL A 25 -7.04 -18.30 -6.01
C VAL A 25 -8.47 -18.41 -6.56
N GLU A 26 -8.63 -18.94 -7.78
CA GLU A 26 -9.94 -19.11 -8.41
C GLU A 26 -10.72 -20.30 -7.79
N ILE A 27 -10.07 -21.46 -7.62
CA ILE A 27 -10.72 -22.67 -7.14
C ILE A 27 -11.13 -22.57 -5.67
N SER A 28 -10.32 -21.91 -4.85
CA SER A 28 -10.61 -21.69 -3.42
C SER A 28 -11.65 -20.59 -3.17
N ASP A 29 -12.16 -19.98 -4.22
CA ASP A 29 -13.27 -19.02 -4.13
C ASP A 29 -12.92 -17.73 -3.34
N LEU A 30 -11.66 -17.30 -3.41
CA LEU A 30 -11.21 -16.08 -2.75
C LEU A 30 -11.72 -14.82 -3.44
N VAL A 31 -11.69 -14.81 -4.78
CA VAL A 31 -12.16 -13.71 -5.62
C VAL A 31 -12.87 -14.22 -6.87
N ASP A 32 -13.68 -13.38 -7.49
CA ASP A 32 -14.25 -13.57 -8.83
C ASP A 32 -13.64 -12.56 -9.80
N LYS A 33 -12.90 -13.06 -10.78
CA LYS A 33 -12.18 -12.27 -11.79
C LYS A 33 -13.02 -11.91 -13.02
N ARG A 34 -14.29 -12.33 -13.05
CA ARG A 34 -15.18 -12.10 -14.20
C ARG A 34 -15.78 -10.70 -14.23
N TYR A 35 -15.48 -9.88 -13.23
CA TYR A 35 -15.83 -8.47 -13.26
C TYR A 35 -15.24 -7.80 -14.51
N PRO A 36 -15.99 -6.97 -15.24
CA PRO A 36 -15.60 -6.54 -16.59
C PRO A 36 -14.43 -5.55 -16.65
N ILE A 37 -13.85 -5.18 -15.52
CA ILE A 37 -12.68 -4.30 -15.43
C ILE A 37 -11.46 -5.15 -15.03
N LYS A 38 -10.47 -5.22 -15.91
CA LYS A 38 -9.24 -5.96 -15.66
C LYS A 38 -8.49 -5.41 -14.43
N GLY A 39 -8.16 -6.29 -13.48
CA GLY A 39 -7.43 -5.93 -12.27
C GLY A 39 -8.30 -5.32 -11.17
N MET A 40 -9.63 -5.43 -11.30
CA MET A 40 -10.61 -5.13 -10.26
C MET A 40 -11.41 -6.40 -10.01
N ASP A 41 -11.01 -7.16 -9.00
CA ASP A 41 -11.60 -8.45 -8.70
C ASP A 41 -12.72 -8.29 -7.65
N VAL A 42 -13.80 -9.09 -7.78
CA VAL A 42 -14.83 -9.13 -6.73
C VAL A 42 -14.33 -10.04 -5.59
N TRP A 43 -14.13 -9.49 -4.42
CA TRP A 43 -13.77 -10.25 -3.23
C TRP A 43 -14.93 -11.11 -2.76
N LYS A 44 -14.70 -12.42 -2.63
CA LYS A 44 -15.71 -13.34 -2.13
C LYS A 44 -15.62 -13.48 -0.60
N PRO A 45 -16.66 -14.00 0.04
CA PRO A 45 -16.74 -14.00 1.52
C PRO A 45 -15.51 -14.60 2.21
N TYR A 46 -14.92 -15.67 1.67
CA TYR A 46 -13.73 -16.29 2.26
C TYR A 46 -12.51 -15.40 2.13
N GLY A 47 -12.25 -14.86 0.92
CA GLY A 47 -11.14 -13.95 0.69
C GLY A 47 -11.27 -12.65 1.51
N TRP A 48 -12.47 -12.06 1.50
CA TRP A 48 -12.73 -10.83 2.22
C TRP A 48 -12.63 -10.99 3.75
N SER A 49 -13.19 -12.06 4.32
CA SER A 49 -13.08 -12.30 5.75
C SER A 49 -11.63 -12.53 6.18
N THR A 50 -10.81 -13.18 5.34
CA THR A 50 -9.38 -13.36 5.62
C THR A 50 -8.63 -12.03 5.58
N MET A 51 -8.92 -11.17 4.60
CA MET A 51 -8.31 -9.82 4.55
C MET A 51 -8.69 -8.99 5.77
N ARG A 52 -9.96 -9.01 6.19
CA ARG A 52 -10.42 -8.31 7.40
C ARG A 52 -9.74 -8.78 8.68
N LEU A 53 -9.29 -10.03 8.76
CA LEU A 53 -8.47 -10.50 9.89
C LEU A 53 -7.06 -9.86 9.85
N ILE A 54 -6.47 -9.75 8.67
CA ILE A 54 -5.19 -9.02 8.49
C ILE A 54 -5.36 -7.56 8.87
N ASP A 55 -6.43 -6.91 8.42
CA ASP A 55 -6.76 -5.52 8.78
C ASP A 55 -6.91 -5.34 10.29
N SER A 56 -7.57 -6.29 10.96
CA SER A 56 -7.77 -6.24 12.41
C SER A 56 -6.45 -6.37 13.18
N LEU A 57 -5.54 -7.23 12.72
CA LEU A 57 -4.20 -7.33 13.28
C LEU A 57 -3.40 -6.04 13.06
N THR A 58 -3.51 -5.46 11.86
CA THR A 58 -2.84 -4.21 11.52
C THR A 58 -3.35 -3.05 12.39
N ARG A 59 -4.67 -2.86 12.49
CA ARG A 59 -5.27 -1.84 13.37
C ARG A 59 -4.77 -1.96 14.81
N LYS A 60 -4.80 -3.17 15.35
CA LYS A 60 -4.35 -3.43 16.72
C LYS A 60 -2.91 -2.98 16.95
N GLU A 61 -1.99 -3.30 16.04
CA GLU A 61 -0.58 -2.91 16.19
C GLU A 61 -0.40 -1.39 16.00
N MET A 62 -1.14 -0.77 15.08
CA MET A 62 -1.09 0.68 14.86
C MET A 62 -1.65 1.47 16.05
N GLU A 63 -2.82 1.08 16.57
CA GLU A 63 -3.42 1.70 17.74
C GLU A 63 -2.55 1.55 18.99
N ASN A 64 -1.92 0.38 19.19
CA ASN A 64 -0.98 0.13 20.28
C ASN A 64 0.28 1.01 20.21
N SER A 65 0.64 1.50 19.05
CA SER A 65 1.76 2.42 18.84
C SER A 65 1.34 3.90 18.83
N GLY A 66 0.08 4.18 19.17
CA GLY A 66 -0.46 5.53 19.31
C GLY A 66 -0.90 6.18 17.99
N HIS A 67 -0.99 5.40 16.90
CA HIS A 67 -1.56 5.89 15.65
C HIS A 67 -3.09 5.96 15.74
N GLN A 68 -3.68 6.96 15.09
CA GLN A 68 -5.13 7.14 15.00
C GLN A 68 -5.61 6.81 13.58
N GLU A 69 -6.73 6.08 13.48
CA GLU A 69 -7.33 5.76 12.18
C GLU A 69 -8.11 6.97 11.65
N TYR A 70 -7.82 7.37 10.43
CA TYR A 70 -8.49 8.43 9.67
C TYR A 70 -9.15 7.85 8.43
N ASN A 71 -9.98 8.64 7.76
CA ASN A 71 -10.52 8.32 6.44
C ASN A 71 -10.51 9.57 5.56
N PHE A 72 -9.57 9.64 4.64
CA PHE A 72 -9.43 10.76 3.70
C PHE A 72 -10.26 10.55 2.43
N PRO A 73 -10.66 11.63 1.76
CA PRO A 73 -11.42 11.55 0.51
C PRO A 73 -10.71 10.73 -0.57
N LEU A 74 -11.51 10.02 -1.36
CA LEU A 74 -11.05 9.22 -2.48
C LEU A 74 -10.59 10.09 -3.66
N LEU A 75 -11.32 11.16 -3.94
CA LEU A 75 -11.07 12.08 -5.04
C LEU A 75 -10.07 13.15 -4.60
N VAL A 76 -9.08 13.39 -5.45
CA VAL A 76 -8.03 14.38 -5.24
C VAL A 76 -8.02 15.35 -6.42
N PRO A 77 -8.03 16.68 -6.18
CA PRO A 77 -7.95 17.68 -7.26
C PRO A 77 -6.61 17.65 -7.98
N GLU A 78 -6.61 17.98 -9.28
CA GLU A 78 -5.41 17.94 -10.14
C GLU A 78 -4.29 18.86 -9.64
N ASP A 79 -4.60 20.03 -9.13
CA ASP A 79 -3.62 21.02 -8.63
C ASP A 79 -2.74 20.47 -7.50
N LEU A 80 -3.27 19.56 -6.68
CA LEU A 80 -2.49 18.89 -5.64
C LEU A 80 -1.49 17.88 -6.23
N LEU A 81 -1.84 17.22 -7.35
CA LEU A 81 -0.94 16.32 -8.06
C LEU A 81 0.22 17.10 -8.72
N GLU A 82 -0.02 18.31 -9.16
CA GLU A 82 1.02 19.16 -9.73
C GLU A 82 2.09 19.52 -8.71
N LYS A 83 1.70 19.86 -7.48
CA LYS A 83 2.65 20.07 -6.36
C LYS A 83 3.54 18.86 -6.12
N GLU A 84 2.94 17.66 -6.09
CA GLU A 84 3.67 16.41 -5.92
C GLU A 84 4.61 16.13 -7.09
N ASN A 85 4.15 16.25 -8.32
CA ASN A 85 4.97 16.03 -9.51
C ASN A 85 6.17 16.97 -9.56
N HIS A 86 5.97 18.24 -9.25
CA HIS A 86 7.05 19.22 -9.19
C HIS A 86 8.11 18.86 -8.13
N LEU A 87 7.68 18.44 -6.94
CA LEU A 87 8.58 17.95 -5.90
C LEU A 87 9.38 16.72 -6.36
N VAL A 88 8.68 15.70 -6.89
CA VAL A 88 9.30 14.44 -7.31
C VAL A 88 10.31 14.66 -8.43
N SER A 89 9.98 15.49 -9.43
CA SER A 89 10.87 15.83 -10.54
C SER A 89 12.13 16.54 -10.04
N ARG A 90 11.98 17.52 -9.16
CA ARG A 90 13.11 18.23 -8.53
C ARG A 90 14.04 17.29 -7.77
N LEU A 91 13.47 16.40 -6.96
CA LEU A 91 14.26 15.43 -6.17
C LEU A 91 15.00 14.41 -7.04
N LYS A 92 14.36 13.98 -8.13
CA LYS A 92 14.99 13.07 -9.10
C LYS A 92 16.18 13.74 -9.79
N ALA A 93 16.00 14.94 -10.32
CA ALA A 93 17.05 15.68 -10.98
C ALA A 93 18.22 16.01 -10.02
N ALA A 94 17.94 16.35 -8.76
CA ALA A 94 18.97 16.57 -7.76
C ALA A 94 19.82 15.32 -7.51
N ARG A 95 19.18 14.18 -7.44
CA ARG A 95 19.88 12.89 -7.26
C ARG A 95 20.77 12.54 -8.45
N GLU A 96 20.28 12.74 -9.68
CA GLU A 96 21.03 12.47 -10.90
C GLU A 96 22.25 13.38 -11.04
N GLN A 97 22.15 14.62 -10.56
CA GLN A 97 23.26 15.61 -10.58
C GLN A 97 24.14 15.56 -9.33
N GLY A 98 23.73 14.83 -8.27
CA GLY A 98 24.46 14.76 -7.01
C GLY A 98 24.52 16.07 -6.22
N VAL A 99 23.51 16.93 -6.39
CA VAL A 99 23.39 18.25 -5.75
C VAL A 99 22.21 18.29 -4.78
N ASP A 100 22.17 19.33 -3.91
CA ASP A 100 21.03 19.55 -3.04
C ASP A 100 19.79 19.96 -3.87
N PRO A 101 18.60 19.39 -3.59
CA PRO A 101 17.38 19.73 -4.30
C PRO A 101 17.00 21.23 -4.27
N SER A 102 17.42 21.96 -3.23
CA SER A 102 17.16 23.41 -3.11
C SER A 102 17.97 24.25 -4.10
N GLU A 103 19.06 23.72 -4.65
CA GLU A 103 19.94 24.40 -5.60
C GLU A 103 19.48 24.25 -7.07
N LEU A 104 18.52 23.35 -7.33
CA LEU A 104 18.04 23.09 -8.68
C LEU A 104 16.92 24.05 -9.10
N ARG A 105 17.15 24.72 -10.23
CA ARG A 105 16.07 25.35 -11.02
C ARG A 105 15.60 24.34 -12.05
N MET A 106 14.33 23.98 -12.02
CA MET A 106 13.71 23.06 -12.97
C MET A 106 12.95 23.84 -14.03
N ASP A 107 13.23 23.56 -15.31
CA ASP A 107 12.29 23.82 -16.37
C ASP A 107 11.24 22.69 -16.38
N GLU A 108 9.97 23.08 -16.53
CA GLU A 108 8.83 22.16 -16.45
C GLU A 108 8.96 21.03 -17.48
N GLU A 109 8.93 19.78 -17.04
CA GLU A 109 8.34 18.59 -17.69
C GLU A 109 8.92 17.27 -17.18
N ASP A 110 8.39 16.75 -16.08
CA ASP A 110 8.39 15.29 -15.89
C ASP A 110 7.04 14.87 -15.28
N SER A 111 6.32 14.04 -16.02
CA SER A 111 4.92 13.72 -15.76
C SER A 111 4.73 12.60 -14.73
N GLY A 112 5.36 12.68 -13.58
CA GLY A 112 5.21 11.79 -12.42
C GLY A 112 4.04 10.79 -12.48
N PHE A 113 3.15 10.83 -11.52
CA PHE A 113 1.96 9.96 -11.46
C PHE A 113 0.85 10.28 -12.48
N LYS A 114 0.91 11.37 -13.24
CA LYS A 114 -0.15 11.72 -14.23
C LYS A 114 -0.52 10.58 -15.19
N LYS A 115 0.42 9.68 -15.49
CA LYS A 115 0.19 8.53 -16.40
C LYS A 115 -0.41 7.31 -15.70
N GLU A 116 -0.42 7.29 -14.37
CA GLU A 116 -0.80 6.11 -13.59
C GLU A 116 -2.10 6.30 -12.81
N VAL A 117 -2.73 7.48 -12.86
CA VAL A 117 -3.99 7.76 -12.15
C VAL A 117 -5.20 7.56 -13.05
N TYR A 118 -6.35 7.28 -12.42
CA TYR A 118 -7.66 7.33 -13.07
C TYR A 118 -8.24 8.73 -12.92
N TRP A 119 -8.55 9.38 -14.03
CA TRP A 119 -9.12 10.71 -14.04
C TRP A 119 -10.63 10.69 -13.92
N VAL A 120 -11.18 11.65 -13.19
CA VAL A 120 -12.61 11.95 -13.07
C VAL A 120 -12.80 13.38 -13.54
N THR A 121 -13.39 13.52 -14.74
CA THR A 121 -13.55 14.81 -15.43
C THR A 121 -15.00 15.27 -15.48
N LYS A 122 -15.97 14.41 -15.12
CA LYS A 122 -17.39 14.70 -15.19
C LYS A 122 -18.10 14.39 -13.87
N GLY A 123 -19.07 15.24 -13.51
CA GLY A 123 -20.09 15.02 -12.50
C GLY A 123 -21.47 14.94 -13.16
N GLY A 124 -22.02 13.72 -13.29
CA GLY A 124 -23.19 13.51 -14.15
C GLY A 124 -22.86 13.78 -15.61
N GLU A 125 -23.59 14.67 -16.27
CA GLU A 125 -23.37 15.10 -17.65
C GLU A 125 -22.45 16.32 -17.77
N ASN A 126 -22.14 17.00 -16.67
CA ASN A 126 -21.36 18.22 -16.64
C ASN A 126 -19.87 17.93 -16.54
N GLU A 127 -19.05 18.65 -17.29
CA GLU A 127 -17.60 18.71 -17.05
C GLU A 127 -17.35 19.36 -15.68
N LEU A 128 -16.32 18.87 -14.99
CA LEU A 128 -15.87 19.47 -13.73
C LEU A 128 -14.97 20.68 -14.02
N ASP A 129 -15.16 21.76 -13.28
CA ASP A 129 -14.30 22.95 -13.38
C ASP A 129 -12.83 22.62 -13.06
N VAL A 130 -12.61 21.72 -12.09
CA VAL A 130 -11.29 21.19 -11.74
C VAL A 130 -11.33 19.68 -11.93
N PRO A 131 -10.51 19.12 -12.84
CA PRO A 131 -10.34 17.67 -12.94
C PRO A 131 -9.87 17.07 -11.63
N MET A 132 -10.36 15.87 -11.32
CA MET A 132 -9.95 15.11 -10.14
C MET A 132 -9.38 13.77 -10.56
N PHE A 133 -8.72 13.09 -9.65
CA PHE A 133 -8.26 11.72 -9.88
C PHE A 133 -8.55 10.83 -8.66
N LEU A 134 -8.62 9.53 -8.92
CA LEU A 134 -8.67 8.54 -7.85
C LEU A 134 -7.27 8.39 -7.24
N ARG A 135 -7.15 8.53 -5.94
CA ARG A 135 -5.85 8.48 -5.22
C ARG A 135 -5.05 7.21 -5.52
N PRO A 136 -3.79 7.30 -5.98
CA PRO A 136 -2.87 6.17 -6.09
C PRO A 136 -2.18 5.82 -4.76
N THR A 137 -2.12 6.80 -3.87
CA THR A 137 -1.65 6.86 -2.49
C THR A 137 -2.17 8.17 -1.89
N SER A 138 -1.93 8.48 -0.65
CA SER A 138 -2.61 9.60 0.03
C SER A 138 -1.69 10.68 0.60
N GLU A 139 -0.42 10.73 0.19
CA GLU A 139 0.48 11.83 0.60
C GLU A 139 -0.16 13.19 0.31
N THR A 140 -0.63 13.38 -0.90
CA THR A 140 -1.19 14.64 -1.39
C THR A 140 -2.37 15.15 -0.57
N PRO A 141 -3.47 14.38 -0.38
CA PRO A 141 -4.60 14.84 0.43
C PRO A 141 -4.25 14.93 1.92
N MET A 142 -3.40 14.03 2.44
CA MET A 142 -3.03 14.03 3.86
C MET A 142 -2.17 15.23 4.21
N TYR A 143 -1.12 15.51 3.46
CA TYR A 143 -0.19 16.59 3.78
C TYR A 143 -0.82 17.96 3.60
N THR A 144 -1.76 18.10 2.66
CA THR A 144 -2.60 19.30 2.57
C THR A 144 -3.40 19.53 3.85
N MET A 145 -3.97 18.49 4.44
CA MET A 145 -4.73 18.65 5.69
C MET A 145 -3.81 18.77 6.91
N PHE A 146 -2.69 18.07 6.94
CA PHE A 146 -1.71 18.19 8.02
C PHE A 146 -1.14 19.60 8.13
N SER A 147 -0.91 20.29 7.00
CA SER A 147 -0.47 21.70 7.02
C SER A 147 -1.50 22.65 7.64
N LEU A 148 -2.78 22.25 7.68
CA LEU A 148 -3.82 23.00 8.38
C LEU A 148 -3.93 22.64 9.87
N TRP A 149 -3.61 21.40 10.24
CA TRP A 149 -3.78 20.88 11.59
C TRP A 149 -2.57 21.10 12.49
N VAL A 150 -1.36 20.94 11.93
CA VAL A 150 -0.11 21.17 12.67
C VAL A 150 0.20 22.65 12.67
N ARG A 151 0.29 23.25 13.86
CA ARG A 151 0.56 24.68 14.07
C ARG A 151 1.74 24.92 14.99
N SER A 152 1.90 24.05 15.98
CA SER A 152 2.90 24.20 17.01
C SER A 152 3.56 22.86 17.36
N HIS A 153 4.67 22.94 18.10
CA HIS A 153 5.34 21.75 18.62
C HIS A 153 4.45 20.85 19.49
N ALA A 154 3.36 21.38 20.05
CA ALA A 154 2.42 20.60 20.86
C ALA A 154 1.53 19.66 20.03
N ASP A 155 1.41 19.90 18.72
CA ASP A 155 0.64 19.06 17.80
C ASP A 155 1.45 17.86 17.29
N LEU A 156 2.74 17.76 17.65
CA LEU A 156 3.68 16.75 17.18
C LEU A 156 4.09 15.77 18.30
N PRO A 157 4.28 14.48 18.00
CA PRO A 157 4.13 13.88 16.67
C PRO A 157 2.67 13.65 16.30
N LEU A 158 2.29 13.90 15.05
CA LEU A 158 1.03 13.47 14.49
C LEU A 158 1.22 12.10 13.85
N LYS A 159 0.46 11.09 14.31
CA LYS A 159 0.54 9.72 13.83
C LYS A 159 -0.83 9.27 13.32
N THR A 160 -0.94 9.09 12.02
CA THR A 160 -2.20 8.72 11.36
C THR A 160 -2.06 7.45 10.54
N PHE A 161 -3.16 6.73 10.35
CA PHE A 161 -3.24 5.66 9.36
C PHE A 161 -4.65 5.55 8.78
N GLN A 162 -4.77 4.87 7.65
CA GLN A 162 -6.06 4.47 7.08
C GLN A 162 -5.95 3.12 6.37
N ILE A 163 -7.08 2.42 6.24
CA ILE A 163 -7.23 1.22 5.40
C ILE A 163 -8.32 1.51 4.39
N VAL A 164 -7.93 1.70 3.14
CA VAL A 164 -8.79 2.25 2.09
C VAL A 164 -8.42 1.65 0.74
N ASN A 165 -9.27 1.87 -0.28
CA ASN A 165 -8.90 1.53 -1.64
C ASN A 165 -8.09 2.66 -2.28
N THR A 166 -7.01 2.28 -2.95
CA THR A 166 -6.21 3.13 -3.84
C THR A 166 -6.25 2.57 -5.26
N PHE A 167 -5.99 3.43 -6.25
CA PHE A 167 -6.22 3.09 -7.65
C PHE A 167 -4.99 3.42 -8.50
N ARG A 168 -4.51 2.44 -9.26
CA ARG A 168 -3.41 2.63 -10.20
C ARG A 168 -3.77 2.08 -11.58
N TYR A 169 -3.64 2.89 -12.61
CA TYR A 169 -3.85 2.46 -13.99
C TYR A 169 -2.70 1.56 -14.44
N GLU A 170 -2.72 0.32 -13.93
CA GLU A 170 -1.68 -0.69 -14.22
C GLU A 170 -1.88 -1.25 -15.63
N THR A 171 -0.88 -1.05 -16.49
CA THR A 171 -0.91 -1.50 -17.89
C THR A 171 -0.32 -2.90 -18.07
N LYS A 172 0.48 -3.37 -17.11
CA LYS A 172 1.08 -4.72 -17.12
C LYS A 172 0.03 -5.79 -16.81
N GLN A 173 0.45 -7.06 -16.90
CA GLN A 173 -0.43 -8.18 -16.59
C GLN A 173 -0.85 -8.15 -15.11
N THR A 174 -2.15 -8.10 -14.84
CA THR A 174 -2.71 -8.14 -13.48
C THR A 174 -2.73 -9.57 -12.94
N ARG A 175 -2.62 -9.69 -11.62
CA ARG A 175 -2.70 -10.96 -10.87
C ARG A 175 -3.31 -10.67 -9.50
N SER A 176 -4.40 -11.36 -9.16
CA SER A 176 -5.13 -11.15 -7.90
C SER A 176 -4.20 -11.17 -6.69
N PHE A 177 -4.40 -10.23 -5.77
CA PHE A 177 -3.60 -9.98 -4.55
C PHE A 177 -2.11 -9.65 -4.78
N ILE A 178 -1.62 -9.59 -6.01
CA ILE A 178 -0.20 -9.29 -6.30
C ILE A 178 -0.07 -8.01 -7.10
N ARG A 179 -0.86 -7.88 -8.18
CA ARG A 179 -0.86 -6.70 -9.06
C ARG A 179 -2.27 -6.46 -9.57
N VAL A 180 -2.93 -5.50 -8.99
CA VAL A 180 -4.31 -5.11 -9.26
C VAL A 180 -4.39 -3.61 -9.59
N ARG A 181 -5.54 -3.15 -10.05
CA ARG A 181 -5.79 -1.73 -10.35
C ARG A 181 -6.54 -1.03 -9.25
N GLU A 182 -7.39 -1.74 -8.54
CA GLU A 182 -8.02 -1.32 -7.29
C GLU A 182 -7.35 -2.11 -6.18
N ILE A 183 -6.65 -1.41 -5.30
CA ILE A 183 -5.76 -1.96 -4.29
C ILE A 183 -6.42 -1.76 -2.93
N HIS A 184 -6.61 -2.84 -2.15
CA HIS A 184 -6.93 -2.73 -0.74
C HIS A 184 -5.65 -2.37 0.02
N PHE A 185 -5.57 -1.15 0.50
CA PHE A 185 -4.32 -0.52 0.92
C PHE A 185 -4.38 0.00 2.35
N PHE A 186 -3.41 -0.39 3.14
CA PHE A 186 -3.08 0.24 4.41
C PHE A 186 -1.95 1.23 4.16
N GLU A 187 -2.10 2.44 4.68
CA GLU A 187 -1.06 3.45 4.70
C GLU A 187 -1.09 4.23 6.01
N ALA A 188 0.08 4.41 6.62
CA ALA A 188 0.27 5.28 7.76
C ALA A 188 1.19 6.43 7.35
N HIS A 189 0.83 7.63 7.76
CA HIS A 189 1.59 8.85 7.51
C HIS A 189 1.80 9.56 8.83
N THR A 190 3.05 9.90 9.12
CA THR A 190 3.40 10.54 10.39
C THR A 190 4.17 11.83 10.18
N VAL A 191 4.04 12.73 11.14
CA VAL A 191 4.69 14.04 11.13
C VAL A 191 5.44 14.23 12.44
N HIS A 192 6.69 14.62 12.34
CA HIS A 192 7.61 14.79 13.46
C HIS A 192 8.27 16.17 13.42
N LYS A 193 8.73 16.63 14.57
CA LYS A 193 9.43 17.93 14.70
C LYS A 193 10.83 17.93 14.06
N ASP A 194 11.47 16.76 13.98
CA ASP A 194 12.85 16.64 13.53
C ASP A 194 13.14 15.28 12.86
N GLU A 195 14.31 15.16 12.24
CA GLU A 195 14.77 13.94 11.57
C GLU A 195 14.94 12.78 12.56
N GLU A 196 15.34 13.07 13.80
CA GLU A 196 15.50 12.03 14.82
C GLU A 196 14.13 11.39 15.20
N GLY A 197 13.08 12.22 15.34
CA GLY A 197 11.72 11.73 15.57
C GLY A 197 11.20 10.88 14.42
N ALA A 198 11.43 11.30 13.18
CA ALA A 198 11.07 10.53 11.99
C ALA A 198 11.87 9.21 11.87
N THR A 199 13.14 9.22 12.24
CA THR A 199 13.98 8.00 12.26
C THR A 199 13.49 7.00 13.29
N ARG A 200 13.15 7.45 14.52
CA ARG A 200 12.52 6.59 15.53
C ARG A 200 11.20 5.98 15.08
N GLN A 201 10.42 6.75 14.29
CA GLN A 201 9.18 6.21 13.71
C GLN A 201 9.46 5.08 12.74
N ILE A 202 10.45 5.19 11.86
CA ILE A 202 10.83 4.07 10.95
C ILE A 202 11.27 2.82 11.75
N GLU A 203 11.96 3.00 12.86
CA GLU A 203 12.34 1.88 13.76
C GLU A 203 11.10 1.24 14.41
N GLU A 204 10.12 2.05 14.84
CA GLU A 204 8.84 1.57 15.36
C GLU A 204 8.04 0.80 14.28
N ASP A 205 7.95 1.34 13.06
CA ASP A 205 7.31 0.67 11.92
C ASP A 205 7.95 -0.69 11.62
N ALA A 206 9.27 -0.79 11.71
CA ALA A 206 9.99 -2.05 11.54
C ALA A 206 9.60 -3.09 12.62
N VAL A 207 9.39 -2.67 13.87
CA VAL A 207 8.92 -3.54 14.95
C VAL A 207 7.47 -3.98 14.71
N ILE A 208 6.60 -3.06 14.26
CA ILE A 208 5.20 -3.37 13.91
C ILE A 208 5.16 -4.41 12.79
N VAL A 209 5.90 -4.18 11.71
CA VAL A 209 5.99 -5.13 10.59
C VAL A 209 6.48 -6.50 11.07
N GLN A 210 7.51 -6.55 11.91
CA GLN A 210 8.01 -7.82 12.43
C GLN A 210 6.94 -8.61 13.20
N LYS A 211 6.13 -7.92 14.03
CA LYS A 211 5.02 -8.54 14.76
C LYS A 211 3.94 -9.07 13.81
N LEU A 212 3.57 -8.27 12.80
CA LEU A 212 2.58 -8.66 11.79
C LEU A 212 3.06 -9.88 10.98
N MET A 213 4.30 -9.85 10.48
CA MET A 213 4.87 -10.96 9.71
C MET A 213 4.96 -12.24 10.55
N LYS A 214 5.32 -12.12 11.84
CA LYS A 214 5.32 -13.26 12.77
C LYS A 214 3.91 -13.81 12.97
N SER A 215 2.90 -12.96 13.13
CA SER A 215 1.50 -13.36 13.28
C SER A 215 0.95 -14.06 12.03
N LEU A 216 1.44 -13.70 10.85
CA LEU A 216 1.08 -14.31 9.56
C LEU A 216 2.00 -15.48 9.18
N CYS A 217 2.98 -15.83 10.02
CA CYS A 217 4.02 -16.83 9.74
C CYS A 217 4.77 -16.57 8.42
N LEU A 218 4.95 -15.32 8.03
CA LEU A 218 5.64 -14.93 6.81
C LEU A 218 7.12 -14.63 7.08
N PRO A 219 8.06 -15.48 6.64
CA PRO A 219 9.48 -15.13 6.63
C PRO A 219 9.72 -14.07 5.56
N VAL A 220 10.43 -13.00 5.93
CA VAL A 220 10.66 -11.84 5.06
C VAL A 220 12.11 -11.39 5.08
N LEU A 221 12.51 -10.75 3.99
CA LEU A 221 13.75 -9.99 3.87
C LEU A 221 13.43 -8.51 4.04
N VAL A 222 14.14 -7.84 4.91
CA VAL A 222 14.02 -6.39 5.12
C VAL A 222 15.28 -5.74 4.57
N SER A 223 15.14 -4.84 3.61
CA SER A 223 16.28 -4.21 2.96
C SER A 223 16.03 -2.75 2.62
N LYS A 224 17.04 -1.91 2.86
CA LYS A 224 17.06 -0.56 2.32
C LYS A 224 17.26 -0.63 0.81
N ARG A 225 16.38 0.03 0.06
CA ARG A 225 16.45 0.05 -1.40
C ARG A 225 17.63 0.91 -1.88
N PRO A 226 18.28 0.53 -2.98
CA PRO A 226 19.24 1.41 -3.62
C PRO A 226 18.56 2.66 -4.16
N VAL A 227 19.33 3.71 -4.42
CA VAL A 227 18.82 5.04 -4.81
C VAL A 227 17.87 4.98 -6.01
N TRP A 228 18.17 4.14 -7.00
CA TRP A 228 17.35 3.99 -8.23
C TRP A 228 16.03 3.23 -8.03
N ASP A 229 15.84 2.54 -6.89
CA ASP A 229 14.62 1.81 -6.52
C ASP A 229 13.97 2.42 -5.26
N THR A 230 14.37 3.64 -4.89
CA THR A 230 13.78 4.40 -3.80
C THR A 230 12.48 5.04 -4.28
N PHE A 231 11.46 5.05 -3.43
CA PHE A 231 10.19 5.73 -3.73
C PHE A 231 10.45 7.20 -4.11
N PRO A 232 9.82 7.70 -5.17
CA PRO A 232 9.96 9.10 -5.57
C PRO A 232 9.62 10.03 -4.39
N GLY A 233 10.49 11.00 -4.12
CA GLY A 233 10.29 11.91 -3.00
C GLY A 233 10.79 11.43 -1.64
N ALA A 234 11.18 10.16 -1.47
CA ALA A 234 11.76 9.68 -0.21
C ALA A 234 13.27 9.88 -0.17
N TRP A 235 13.81 10.22 1.00
CA TRP A 235 15.25 10.20 1.25
C TRP A 235 15.79 8.77 1.15
N TYR A 236 15.09 7.83 1.79
CA TYR A 236 15.31 6.41 1.56
C TYR A 236 14.02 5.61 1.72
N THR A 237 14.03 4.44 1.11
CA THR A 237 12.96 3.43 1.21
C THR A 237 13.52 2.16 1.82
N THR A 238 12.82 1.62 2.81
CA THR A 238 13.03 0.25 3.29
C THR A 238 11.87 -0.60 2.81
N ALA A 239 12.17 -1.73 2.19
CA ALA A 239 11.17 -2.67 1.71
C ALA A 239 11.22 -3.99 2.48
N VAL A 240 10.05 -4.60 2.59
CA VAL A 240 9.82 -5.90 3.20
C VAL A 240 9.37 -6.85 2.09
N ASP A 241 10.19 -7.82 1.79
CA ASP A 241 10.01 -8.75 0.68
C ASP A 241 9.76 -10.17 1.19
N ALA A 242 8.67 -10.79 0.76
CA ALA A 242 8.44 -12.22 0.94
C ALA A 242 9.11 -13.00 -0.19
N VAL A 243 9.81 -14.09 0.14
CA VAL A 243 10.39 -14.98 -0.86
C VAL A 243 9.35 -16.00 -1.29
N MET A 244 8.86 -15.88 -2.51
CA MET A 244 7.80 -16.73 -3.05
C MET A 244 8.35 -18.10 -3.50
N PRO A 245 7.50 -19.15 -3.58
CA PRO A 245 7.94 -20.51 -3.95
C PRO A 245 8.66 -20.63 -5.31
N ASN A 246 8.49 -19.67 -6.20
CA ASN A 246 9.20 -19.61 -7.48
C ASN A 246 10.59 -18.94 -7.40
N GLY A 247 11.09 -18.65 -6.20
CA GLY A 247 12.36 -17.98 -5.96
C GLY A 247 12.37 -16.47 -6.22
N ARG A 248 11.24 -15.87 -6.56
CA ARG A 248 11.12 -14.41 -6.72
C ARG A 248 10.69 -13.76 -5.41
N THR A 249 11.08 -12.51 -5.23
CA THR A 249 10.59 -11.68 -4.12
C THR A 249 9.27 -11.01 -4.48
N LEU A 250 8.40 -10.87 -3.49
CA LEU A 250 7.19 -10.07 -3.54
C LEU A 250 7.27 -9.02 -2.44
N GLN A 251 7.37 -7.75 -2.82
CA GLN A 251 7.30 -6.65 -1.87
C GLN A 251 5.90 -6.57 -1.26
N ILE A 252 5.81 -6.72 0.05
CA ILE A 252 4.55 -6.78 0.80
C ILE A 252 4.35 -5.60 1.73
N ALA A 253 5.43 -4.91 2.11
CA ALA A 253 5.38 -3.66 2.87
C ALA A 253 6.55 -2.75 2.49
N THR A 254 6.38 -1.46 2.75
CA THR A 254 7.45 -0.46 2.61
C THR A 254 7.30 0.62 3.68
N TYR A 255 8.43 1.17 4.12
CA TYR A 255 8.44 2.44 4.84
C TYR A 255 9.41 3.40 4.18
N HIS A 256 9.00 4.67 4.14
CA HIS A 256 9.72 5.77 3.49
C HIS A 256 10.03 6.86 4.51
N HIS A 257 11.28 7.28 4.54
CA HIS A 257 11.67 8.47 5.29
C HIS A 257 11.79 9.63 4.32
N TYR A 258 11.02 10.71 4.54
CA TYR A 258 10.96 11.84 3.61
C TYR A 258 11.84 13.02 4.04
N ARG A 259 12.37 13.02 5.26
CA ARG A 259 12.89 14.24 5.88
C ARG A 259 11.82 15.34 5.83
N ASP A 260 12.24 16.58 5.50
CA ASP A 260 11.35 17.75 5.39
C ASP A 260 10.96 18.12 3.93
N GLN A 261 11.30 17.28 2.96
CA GLN A 261 11.12 17.59 1.54
C GLN A 261 9.64 17.77 1.15
N TRP A 262 8.77 16.92 1.65
CA TRP A 262 7.33 17.06 1.43
C TRP A 262 6.73 18.19 2.26
N ALA A 263 7.30 18.44 3.45
CA ALA A 263 6.91 19.57 4.29
C ALA A 263 7.13 20.90 3.57
N GLN A 264 8.26 21.05 2.89
CA GLN A 264 8.55 22.24 2.08
C GLN A 264 7.57 22.41 0.92
N ALA A 265 7.16 21.31 0.24
CA ALA A 265 6.26 21.38 -0.90
C ALA A 265 4.79 21.65 -0.51
N PHE A 266 4.38 21.23 0.69
CA PHE A 266 3.01 21.35 1.19
C PHE A 266 2.84 22.38 2.32
N ASP A 267 3.86 23.22 2.58
CA ASP A 267 3.88 24.23 3.64
C ASP A 267 3.56 23.65 5.03
N LEU A 268 4.01 22.40 5.28
CA LEU A 268 3.81 21.70 6.54
C LEU A 268 4.89 22.09 7.54
N ASN A 269 4.62 23.12 8.31
CA ASN A 269 5.54 23.68 9.29
C ASN A 269 4.87 23.86 10.65
N TYR A 270 5.66 24.09 11.67
CA TYR A 270 5.19 24.30 13.03
C TYR A 270 6.02 25.38 13.73
N GLU A 271 5.43 26.05 14.72
CA GLU A 271 6.14 26.96 15.62
C GLU A 271 6.81 26.18 16.76
N ASP A 272 8.11 26.34 16.90
CA ASP A 272 8.87 25.72 17.98
C ASP A 272 8.69 26.44 19.32
N VAL A 273 9.30 25.93 20.39
CA VAL A 273 9.20 26.49 21.74
C VAL A 273 9.78 27.92 21.87
N ASN A 274 10.54 28.39 20.88
CA ASN A 274 11.14 29.68 20.83
C ASN A 274 10.40 30.66 19.89
N GLY A 275 9.25 30.25 19.34
CA GLY A 275 8.47 31.02 18.37
C GLY A 275 9.03 31.01 16.95
N LYS A 276 9.96 30.11 16.64
CA LYS A 276 10.55 30.00 15.30
C LYS A 276 9.79 28.95 14.46
N ILE A 277 9.51 29.30 13.21
CA ILE A 277 8.90 28.38 12.25
C ILE A 277 9.93 27.38 11.76
N GLN A 278 9.58 26.10 11.83
CA GLN A 278 10.40 24.95 11.43
C GLN A 278 9.61 24.06 10.48
N ASN A 279 10.26 23.46 9.50
CA ASN A 279 9.65 22.41 8.68
C ASN A 279 9.49 21.12 9.49
N CYS A 280 8.39 20.42 9.24
CA CYS A 280 8.19 19.08 9.80
C CYS A 280 8.97 18.01 9.03
N HIS A 281 9.22 16.88 9.69
CA HIS A 281 9.79 15.67 9.07
C HIS A 281 8.72 14.59 8.99
N GLN A 282 8.72 13.82 7.91
CA GLN A 282 7.62 12.91 7.62
C GLN A 282 8.11 11.49 7.31
N THR A 283 7.25 10.52 7.64
CA THR A 283 7.42 9.12 7.24
C THR A 283 6.12 8.56 6.71
N THR A 284 6.23 7.52 5.88
CA THR A 284 5.10 6.74 5.39
C THR A 284 5.39 5.26 5.57
N PHE A 285 4.37 4.50 5.95
CA PHE A 285 4.39 3.05 6.00
C PHE A 285 3.19 2.51 5.23
N GLY A 286 3.43 1.65 4.24
CA GLY A 286 2.40 1.10 3.36
C GLY A 286 2.44 -0.41 3.26
N MET A 287 1.23 -1.03 3.22
CA MET A 287 0.99 -2.45 2.95
C MET A 287 -0.26 -2.60 2.08
N SER A 288 -0.43 -3.75 1.44
CA SER A 288 -1.62 -4.01 0.63
C SER A 288 -2.08 -5.47 0.76
N GLU A 289 -3.11 -5.82 0.01
CA GLU A 289 -3.56 -7.22 -0.12
C GLU A 289 -2.45 -8.17 -0.60
N ARG A 290 -1.27 -7.69 -0.97
CA ARG A 290 -0.09 -8.53 -1.19
C ARG A 290 0.27 -9.38 0.02
N LEU A 291 -0.09 -8.94 1.23
CA LEU A 291 0.02 -9.76 2.44
C LEU A 291 -0.78 -11.06 2.30
N LEU A 292 -2.06 -10.96 1.89
CA LEU A 292 -2.88 -12.14 1.62
C LEU A 292 -2.31 -12.95 0.47
N GLY A 293 -1.83 -12.29 -0.59
CA GLY A 293 -1.16 -12.94 -1.71
C GLY A 293 0.05 -13.76 -1.28
N ALA A 294 0.87 -13.23 -0.36
CA ALA A 294 2.01 -13.93 0.22
C ALA A 294 1.58 -15.12 1.09
N VAL A 295 0.58 -14.92 1.97
CA VAL A 295 0.01 -16.02 2.79
C VAL A 295 -0.48 -17.16 1.92
N VAL A 296 -1.28 -16.88 0.89
CA VAL A 296 -1.77 -17.88 -0.07
C VAL A 296 -0.60 -18.56 -0.80
N GLY A 297 0.37 -17.78 -1.27
CA GLY A 297 1.52 -18.30 -2.02
C GLY A 297 2.42 -19.20 -1.19
N MET A 298 2.69 -18.85 0.05
CA MET A 298 3.62 -19.56 0.93
C MET A 298 2.95 -20.75 1.64
N HIS A 299 1.78 -20.52 2.22
CA HIS A 299 1.10 -21.49 3.09
C HIS A 299 -0.02 -22.27 2.40
N GLY A 300 -0.54 -21.77 1.25
CA GLY A 300 -1.59 -22.44 0.52
C GLY A 300 -1.20 -23.86 0.08
N ASP A 301 -2.09 -24.80 0.32
CA ASP A 301 -2.04 -26.16 -0.23
C ASP A 301 -2.94 -26.27 -1.48
N CYS A 302 -3.25 -27.50 -1.90
CA CYS A 302 -4.05 -27.76 -3.09
C CYS A 302 -5.50 -27.27 -3.01
N LEU A 303 -6.02 -26.91 -1.82
CA LEU A 303 -7.40 -26.45 -1.61
C LEU A 303 -7.49 -25.29 -0.58
N LEU A 304 -6.37 -24.76 -0.13
CA LEU A 304 -6.26 -23.76 0.97
C LEU A 304 -6.90 -24.26 2.28
N TYR A 305 -6.81 -25.56 2.56
CA TYR A 305 -7.31 -26.17 3.82
C TYR A 305 -6.35 -26.00 5.00
N THR A 306 -5.34 -25.19 4.91
CA THR A 306 -4.34 -24.96 5.95
C THR A 306 -4.92 -24.35 7.22
N SER A 307 -6.17 -23.87 7.19
CA SER A 307 -6.94 -23.55 8.38
C SER A 307 -8.06 -24.57 8.54
N PRO A 308 -8.26 -25.20 9.71
CA PRO A 308 -9.33 -26.18 9.90
C PRO A 308 -10.68 -25.50 9.64
N SER A 309 -11.25 -25.75 8.49
CA SER A 309 -12.59 -25.32 8.14
C SER A 309 -13.59 -26.04 9.05
N PRO A 310 -14.69 -25.39 9.47
CA PRO A 310 -15.79 -26.10 10.13
C PRO A 310 -16.28 -27.35 9.39
N ARG A 311 -16.09 -27.40 8.06
CA ARG A 311 -16.40 -28.57 7.21
C ARG A 311 -15.43 -29.72 7.41
N ASP A 312 -14.17 -29.48 7.77
CA ASP A 312 -13.20 -30.54 8.01
C ASP A 312 -13.44 -31.23 9.35
N ARG A 313 -13.96 -30.52 10.35
CA ARG A 313 -14.42 -31.11 11.62
C ARG A 313 -15.61 -32.03 11.47
N GLN A 314 -16.47 -31.83 10.45
CA GLN A 314 -17.58 -32.74 10.17
C GLN A 314 -17.14 -34.07 9.52
N LYS A 315 -16.14 -34.01 8.62
CA LYS A 315 -15.61 -35.23 7.98
C LYS A 315 -14.80 -36.11 8.93
N SER A 316 -14.10 -35.54 9.90
CA SER A 316 -13.33 -36.28 10.90
C SER A 316 -14.19 -36.96 11.98
N ARG A 317 -15.51 -36.70 11.99
CA ARG A 317 -16.48 -37.30 12.92
C ARG A 317 -17.33 -38.40 12.33
N MET A 318 -17.11 -38.80 11.07
CA MET A 318 -17.75 -40.03 10.56
C MET A 318 -17.03 -41.24 11.13
N PRO A 319 -17.72 -42.14 11.89
CA PRO A 319 -17.14 -43.39 12.30
C PRO A 319 -16.80 -44.17 11.04
N SER A 320 -15.62 -44.74 10.97
CA SER A 320 -15.35 -45.82 10.02
C SER A 320 -16.34 -46.92 10.31
N SER A 321 -17.37 -47.04 9.48
CA SER A 321 -18.23 -48.25 9.50
C SER A 321 -17.34 -49.44 9.20
N ALA A 322 -17.28 -50.33 10.17
CA ALA A 322 -16.72 -51.68 10.04
C ALA A 322 -17.41 -52.47 8.93
#